data_3f54072b8d17309309216c27b54b0d94
#
_entry.id   3f54072b8d17309309216c27b54b0d94
#
_cell.length_a   1.000
_cell.length_b   1.000
_cell.length_c   1.000
_cell.angle_alpha   90.00
_cell.angle_beta   90.00
_cell.angle_gamma   90.00
#
_symmetry.space_group_name_H-M   'P 1'
#
loop_
_entity.id
_entity.type
_entity.pdbx_description
1 polymer ?
#
loop_
_entity_poly.entity_id
_entity_poly.type
_entity_poly.pdbx_seq_one_letter_code
_entity_poly.pdbx_strand_id
1 'polypeptide(L)'
;MTTALHALSRRAQRSISAAATVAVSAVVLTAFAPAAHADALDTIAQTGVVRIGVFEDYPPFGSIGPDMKPQGYDIDVANLIGRALHAKVELVQVTGDNRMAYLADHKADMLLSVGQTPEREKVIDFSQPYAPYFLAVFGPKKLAVKNAGDLADKSISVARGTLEDLSVTKIAPPSATIKRFDDPNGAISAFLAGQVQLMVVGNDVGATILARHPAIEPEQKFALFSSPDHVGVNKNEPRLLKKVDDTIAQARKDGTMNEISKKWLRAPLPKDL
;
A
#
# COMPACT_ATOMS: atom_id res chain seq x y z
N MET A 1 92.30 -19.84 19.20
CA MET A 1 91.40 -20.35 18.13
C MET A 1 90.01 -20.49 18.68
N THR A 2 89.30 -19.42 19.10
CA THR A 2 87.91 -19.51 19.63
C THR A 2 87.13 -18.22 19.49
N THR A 3 87.35 -17.42 18.42
CA THR A 3 86.66 -16.14 18.24
C THR A 3 85.97 -15.98 16.83
N ALA A 4 85.96 -17.04 15.99
CA ALA A 4 85.45 -16.93 14.65
C ALA A 4 84.06 -17.63 14.41
N LEU A 5 83.54 -18.34 15.39
CA LEU A 5 82.27 -19.14 15.22
C LEU A 5 80.99 -18.44 15.71
N HIS A 6 81.09 -17.26 16.33
CA HIS A 6 79.93 -16.55 16.87
C HIS A 6 79.35 -15.45 15.95
N ALA A 7 80.03 -15.12 14.86
CA ALA A 7 79.65 -14.06 13.97
C ALA A 7 78.71 -14.51 12.83
N LEU A 8 78.66 -15.82 12.55
CA LEU A 8 77.85 -16.36 11.44
C LEU A 8 76.35 -16.73 11.80
N SER A 9 76.11 -16.88 13.13
CA SER A 9 74.70 -17.24 13.56
C SER A 9 73.75 -16.04 13.65
N ARG A 10 74.31 -14.82 13.79
CA ARG A 10 73.46 -13.61 13.94
C ARG A 10 72.98 -12.98 12.60
N ARG A 11 73.58 -13.34 11.48
CA ARG A 11 73.17 -12.87 10.16
C ARG A 11 72.05 -13.72 9.53
N ALA A 12 71.91 -15.00 9.83
CA ALA A 12 70.94 -15.88 9.37
C ALA A 12 69.53 -15.68 10.04
N GLN A 13 69.49 -15.18 11.29
CA GLN A 13 68.25 -14.93 12.03
C GLN A 13 67.56 -13.61 11.70
N ARG A 14 68.26 -12.65 11.05
CA ARG A 14 67.62 -11.35 10.65
C ARG A 14 66.97 -11.38 9.30
N SER A 15 67.19 -12.40 8.46
CA SER A 15 66.61 -12.50 7.12
C SER A 15 65.30 -13.27 7.09
N ILE A 16 64.94 -13.99 8.16
CA ILE A 16 63.69 -14.77 8.22
C ILE A 16 62.52 -13.96 8.82
N SER A 17 62.83 -12.92 9.61
CA SER A 17 61.79 -12.10 10.25
C SER A 17 61.17 -11.01 9.34
N ALA A 18 61.80 -10.69 8.21
CA ALA A 18 61.30 -9.67 7.28
C ALA A 18 60.34 -10.20 6.20
N ALA A 19 60.35 -11.52 5.99
CA ALA A 19 59.46 -12.14 4.98
C ALA A 19 58.09 -12.57 5.51
N ALA A 20 57.91 -12.65 6.85
CA ALA A 20 56.66 -13.10 7.47
C ALA A 20 55.65 -11.96 7.73
N THR A 21 56.10 -10.68 7.67
CA THR A 21 55.23 -9.53 8.01
C THR A 21 54.49 -8.93 6.82
N VAL A 22 54.83 -9.32 5.58
CA VAL A 22 54.20 -8.80 4.35
C VAL A 22 53.02 -9.68 3.88
N ALA A 23 52.92 -10.91 4.36
CA ALA A 23 51.87 -11.86 3.90
C ALA A 23 50.56 -11.76 4.68
N VAL A 24 50.48 -11.01 5.79
CA VAL A 24 49.24 -10.92 6.62
C VAL A 24 48.40 -9.67 6.31
N SER A 25 48.94 -8.69 5.56
CA SER A 25 48.20 -7.44 5.26
C SER A 25 47.34 -7.47 4.01
N ALA A 26 47.28 -8.60 3.29
CA ALA A 26 46.54 -8.70 1.99
C ALA A 26 45.17 -9.41 2.07
N VAL A 27 44.71 -9.84 3.25
CA VAL A 27 43.50 -10.69 3.35
C VAL A 27 42.29 -9.98 4.00
N VAL A 28 42.37 -8.71 4.40
CA VAL A 28 41.27 -8.04 5.14
C VAL A 28 40.48 -6.99 4.29
N LEU A 29 40.66 -6.94 2.97
CA LEU A 29 39.94 -5.98 2.13
C LEU A 29 38.87 -6.58 1.23
N THR A 30 38.29 -7.71 1.58
CA THR A 30 37.17 -8.27 0.82
C THR A 30 36.03 -8.69 1.72
N ALA A 31 35.20 -7.78 2.20
CA ALA A 31 33.84 -8.08 2.63
C ALA A 31 33.09 -6.87 3.24
N PHE A 32 33.05 -5.75 2.56
CA PHE A 32 31.95 -4.80 2.70
C PHE A 32 31.44 -4.48 1.31
N ALA A 33 30.98 -5.49 0.58
CA ALA A 33 29.96 -5.23 -0.42
C ALA A 33 28.72 -4.84 0.40
N PRO A 34 28.11 -3.64 0.19
CA PRO A 34 26.79 -3.39 0.72
C PRO A 34 25.93 -4.55 0.24
N ALA A 35 25.23 -5.22 1.16
CA ALA A 35 24.22 -6.18 0.79
C ALA A 35 23.29 -5.43 -0.16
N ALA A 36 23.40 -5.71 -1.45
CA ALA A 36 22.44 -5.24 -2.42
C ALA A 36 21.11 -5.81 -1.91
N HIS A 37 20.22 -4.95 -1.41
CA HIS A 37 18.87 -5.37 -1.11
C HIS A 37 18.35 -6.01 -2.40
N ALA A 38 18.06 -7.32 -2.34
CA ALA A 38 17.45 -8.00 -3.46
C ALA A 38 16.11 -7.28 -3.70
N ASP A 39 15.92 -6.76 -4.92
CA ASP A 39 14.65 -6.17 -5.35
C ASP A 39 13.54 -7.21 -5.07
N ALA A 40 12.40 -6.78 -4.54
CA ALA A 40 11.30 -7.68 -4.22
C ALA A 40 10.89 -8.54 -5.41
N LEU A 41 11.10 -8.06 -6.65
CA LEU A 41 10.87 -8.83 -7.87
C LEU A 41 11.74 -10.10 -7.93
N ASP A 42 13.00 -10.04 -7.47
CA ASP A 42 13.87 -11.22 -7.46
C ASP A 42 13.39 -12.24 -6.42
N THR A 43 12.96 -11.77 -5.26
CA THR A 43 12.37 -12.62 -4.22
C THR A 43 11.08 -13.29 -4.72
N ILE A 44 10.20 -12.53 -5.38
CA ILE A 44 8.95 -13.03 -5.97
C ILE A 44 9.27 -14.08 -7.04
N ALA A 45 10.23 -13.81 -7.92
CA ALA A 45 10.64 -14.76 -8.97
C ALA A 45 11.23 -16.05 -8.39
N GLN A 46 11.98 -15.96 -7.29
CA GLN A 46 12.59 -17.09 -6.61
C GLN A 46 11.56 -17.94 -5.85
N THR A 47 10.64 -17.31 -5.16
CA THR A 47 9.65 -17.98 -4.31
C THR A 47 8.41 -18.45 -5.11
N GLY A 48 8.14 -17.81 -6.25
CA GLY A 48 6.91 -18.00 -7.01
C GLY A 48 5.66 -17.45 -6.30
N VAL A 49 5.83 -16.58 -5.30
CA VAL A 49 4.73 -16.00 -4.51
C VAL A 49 4.87 -14.49 -4.46
N VAL A 50 3.74 -13.78 -4.63
CA VAL A 50 3.62 -12.33 -4.41
C VAL A 50 2.57 -12.08 -3.32
N ARG A 51 2.94 -11.34 -2.29
CA ARG A 51 2.05 -10.96 -1.17
C ARG A 51 1.48 -9.59 -1.42
N ILE A 52 0.16 -9.51 -1.56
CA ILE A 52 -0.54 -8.27 -1.93
C ILE A 52 -1.49 -7.87 -0.81
N GLY A 53 -1.24 -6.71 -0.21
CA GLY A 53 -2.10 -6.14 0.83
C GLY A 53 -3.37 -5.55 0.24
N VAL A 54 -4.53 -6.02 0.73
CA VAL A 54 -5.86 -5.61 0.31
C VAL A 54 -6.78 -5.41 1.50
N PHE A 55 -7.78 -4.54 1.36
CA PHE A 55 -8.93 -4.54 2.26
C PHE A 55 -9.87 -5.68 1.89
N GLU A 56 -10.43 -6.39 2.87
CA GLU A 56 -11.44 -7.44 2.65
C GLU A 56 -12.84 -7.02 3.12
N ASP A 57 -13.00 -5.76 3.51
CA ASP A 57 -14.21 -5.19 4.09
C ASP A 57 -14.58 -3.82 3.51
N TYR A 58 -14.14 -3.55 2.28
CA TYR A 58 -14.34 -2.28 1.58
C TYR A 58 -14.93 -2.48 0.16
N PRO A 59 -16.16 -3.00 0.04
CA PRO A 59 -16.79 -3.22 -1.26
C PRO A 59 -17.04 -1.88 -1.98
N PRO A 60 -16.84 -1.82 -3.31
CA PRO A 60 -16.63 -2.91 -4.25
C PRO A 60 -15.16 -3.31 -4.46
N PHE A 61 -14.20 -2.69 -3.76
CA PHE A 61 -12.76 -2.94 -3.94
C PHE A 61 -12.33 -4.28 -3.34
N GLY A 62 -12.71 -4.57 -2.09
CA GLY A 62 -12.48 -5.86 -1.45
C GLY A 62 -13.62 -6.25 -0.52
N SER A 63 -14.00 -7.51 -0.54
CA SER A 63 -15.01 -8.10 0.35
C SER A 63 -14.90 -9.62 0.37
N ILE A 64 -15.50 -10.24 1.36
CA ILE A 64 -15.67 -11.69 1.39
C ILE A 64 -16.98 -12.05 0.71
N GLY A 65 -16.90 -12.94 -0.27
CA GLY A 65 -18.06 -13.42 -1.03
C GLY A 65 -18.90 -14.46 -0.28
N PRO A 66 -20.06 -14.84 -0.85
CA PRO A 66 -20.90 -15.89 -0.28
C PRO A 66 -20.23 -17.26 -0.17
N ASP A 67 -19.22 -17.50 -0.99
CA ASP A 67 -18.37 -18.71 -0.98
C ASP A 67 -17.19 -18.62 -0.02
N MET A 68 -17.19 -17.62 0.86
CA MET A 68 -16.13 -17.31 1.83
C MET A 68 -14.78 -17.00 1.20
N LYS A 69 -14.75 -16.56 -0.07
CA LYS A 69 -13.52 -16.16 -0.75
C LYS A 69 -13.46 -14.64 -0.93
N PRO A 70 -12.25 -14.07 -0.88
CA PRO A 70 -12.04 -12.67 -1.24
C PRO A 70 -12.48 -12.40 -2.68
N GLN A 71 -13.22 -11.31 -2.86
CA GLN A 71 -13.68 -10.81 -4.16
C GLN A 71 -13.69 -9.28 -4.17
N GLY A 72 -13.59 -8.69 -5.35
CA GLY A 72 -13.63 -7.23 -5.51
C GLY A 72 -12.72 -6.75 -6.63
N TYR A 73 -12.77 -5.45 -6.88
CA TYR A 73 -11.96 -4.79 -7.89
C TYR A 73 -10.46 -5.07 -7.65
N ASP A 74 -9.98 -4.85 -6.43
CA ASP A 74 -8.59 -5.06 -6.03
C ASP A 74 -8.19 -6.53 -6.11
N ILE A 75 -9.10 -7.45 -5.81
CA ILE A 75 -8.81 -8.87 -5.90
C ILE A 75 -8.58 -9.29 -7.36
N ASP A 76 -9.40 -8.76 -8.29
CA ASP A 76 -9.19 -9.00 -9.73
C ASP A 76 -7.88 -8.36 -10.23
N VAL A 77 -7.53 -7.16 -9.75
CA VAL A 77 -6.25 -6.48 -10.06
C VAL A 77 -5.06 -7.24 -9.46
N ALA A 78 -5.16 -7.71 -8.22
CA ALA A 78 -4.12 -8.54 -7.59
C ALA A 78 -3.84 -9.80 -8.42
N ASN A 79 -4.89 -10.49 -8.85
CA ASN A 79 -4.77 -11.67 -9.71
C ASN A 79 -4.18 -11.34 -11.10
N LEU A 80 -4.49 -10.17 -11.66
CA LEU A 80 -3.89 -9.69 -12.90
C LEU A 80 -2.37 -9.49 -12.74
N ILE A 81 -1.94 -8.82 -11.66
CA ILE A 81 -0.52 -8.59 -11.33
C ILE A 81 0.19 -9.93 -11.10
N GLY A 82 -0.41 -10.84 -10.32
CA GLY A 82 0.18 -12.16 -10.06
C GLY A 82 0.44 -12.96 -11.34
N ARG A 83 -0.51 -12.93 -12.28
CA ARG A 83 -0.31 -13.58 -13.60
C ARG A 83 0.85 -12.95 -14.39
N ALA A 84 0.96 -11.62 -14.37
CA ALA A 84 2.03 -10.91 -15.05
C ALA A 84 3.42 -11.14 -14.41
N LEU A 85 3.46 -11.42 -13.11
CA LEU A 85 4.66 -11.77 -12.36
C LEU A 85 4.98 -13.27 -12.43
N HIS A 86 4.11 -14.10 -13.03
CA HIS A 86 4.19 -15.56 -12.99
C HIS A 86 4.27 -16.11 -11.56
N ALA A 87 3.57 -15.46 -10.62
CA ALA A 87 3.60 -15.78 -9.20
C ALA A 87 2.19 -16.10 -8.68
N LYS A 88 2.13 -16.97 -7.68
CA LYS A 88 0.90 -17.21 -6.91
C LYS A 88 0.63 -15.97 -6.06
N VAL A 89 -0.59 -15.46 -6.12
CA VAL A 89 -1.02 -14.37 -5.25
C VAL A 89 -1.35 -14.92 -3.86
N GLU A 90 -0.76 -14.30 -2.85
CA GLU A 90 -1.14 -14.43 -1.45
C GLU A 90 -1.72 -13.09 -1.00
N LEU A 91 -3.01 -13.06 -0.74
CA LEU A 91 -3.68 -11.86 -0.25
C LEU A 91 -3.38 -11.70 1.23
N VAL A 92 -2.96 -10.50 1.59
CA VAL A 92 -2.67 -10.09 2.97
C VAL A 92 -3.72 -9.09 3.40
N GLN A 93 -4.59 -9.48 4.33
CA GLN A 93 -5.58 -8.56 4.86
C GLN A 93 -4.90 -7.42 5.61
N VAL A 94 -5.23 -6.18 5.25
CA VAL A 94 -4.69 -4.98 5.88
C VAL A 94 -5.80 -4.04 6.33
N THR A 95 -5.43 -3.14 7.25
CA THR A 95 -6.26 -2.02 7.69
C THR A 95 -5.59 -0.68 7.35
N GLY A 96 -6.29 0.43 7.51
CA GLY A 96 -5.71 1.76 7.34
C GLY A 96 -4.46 1.98 8.19
N ASP A 97 -4.49 1.50 9.44
CA ASP A 97 -3.42 1.68 10.42
C ASP A 97 -2.19 0.81 10.16
N ASN A 98 -2.38 -0.45 9.74
CA ASN A 98 -1.26 -1.41 9.67
C ASN A 98 -0.60 -1.50 8.31
N ARG A 99 -1.26 -1.10 7.20
CA ARG A 99 -0.80 -1.40 5.84
C ARG A 99 0.56 -0.81 5.50
N MET A 100 0.87 0.41 5.96
CA MET A 100 2.19 1.02 5.70
C MET A 100 3.30 0.27 6.43
N ALA A 101 3.06 -0.15 7.69
CA ALA A 101 3.99 -0.99 8.43
C ALA A 101 4.15 -2.38 7.79
N TYR A 102 3.07 -2.99 7.30
CA TYR A 102 3.13 -4.29 6.63
C TYR A 102 3.98 -4.24 5.36
N LEU A 103 3.89 -3.15 4.61
CA LEU A 103 4.76 -2.93 3.44
C LEU A 103 6.22 -2.72 3.86
N ALA A 104 6.47 -1.82 4.82
CA ALA A 104 7.82 -1.52 5.32
C ALA A 104 8.52 -2.75 5.94
N ASP A 105 7.75 -3.60 6.64
CA ASP A 105 8.23 -4.84 7.26
C ASP A 105 8.32 -6.02 6.28
N HIS A 106 8.07 -5.80 4.99
CA HIS A 106 8.01 -6.85 3.96
C HIS A 106 7.02 -7.98 4.28
N LYS A 107 5.95 -7.71 5.04
CA LYS A 107 4.81 -8.62 5.23
C LYS A 107 3.89 -8.64 4.00
N ALA A 108 3.90 -7.57 3.24
CA ALA A 108 3.34 -7.46 1.90
C ALA A 108 4.42 -6.91 0.96
N ASP A 109 4.41 -7.35 -0.29
CA ASP A 109 5.33 -6.87 -1.33
C ASP A 109 4.78 -5.63 -2.03
N MET A 110 3.46 -5.46 -2.02
CA MET A 110 2.74 -4.29 -2.51
C MET A 110 1.39 -4.13 -1.82
N LEU A 111 0.81 -2.93 -1.92
CA LEU A 111 -0.52 -2.60 -1.40
C LEU A 111 -1.42 -2.11 -2.53
N LEU A 112 -2.68 -2.51 -2.52
CA LEU A 112 -3.70 -1.93 -3.39
C LEU A 112 -4.52 -0.84 -2.67
N SER A 113 -5.36 -0.12 -3.39
CA SER A 113 -6.18 1.01 -2.90
C SER A 113 -5.35 2.05 -2.14
N VAL A 114 -4.23 2.48 -2.73
CA VAL A 114 -3.38 3.49 -2.10
C VAL A 114 -3.56 4.84 -2.77
N GLY A 115 -4.29 5.73 -2.10
CA GLY A 115 -4.35 7.15 -2.50
C GLY A 115 -3.00 7.84 -2.25
N GLN A 116 -2.58 8.66 -3.21
CA GLN A 116 -1.31 9.37 -3.19
C GLN A 116 -1.39 10.61 -2.29
N THR A 117 -0.43 10.78 -1.40
CA THR A 117 -0.25 11.99 -0.58
C THR A 117 1.23 12.31 -0.44
N PRO A 118 1.60 13.60 -0.21
CA PRO A 118 3.00 14.00 -0.01
C PRO A 118 3.70 13.27 1.14
N GLU A 119 2.96 12.89 2.19
CA GLU A 119 3.48 12.14 3.32
C GLU A 119 3.83 10.71 2.93
N ARG A 120 2.94 10.05 2.17
CA ARG A 120 3.14 8.68 1.69
C ARG A 120 4.24 8.59 0.64
N GLU A 121 4.36 9.58 -0.25
CA GLU A 121 5.43 9.67 -1.26
C GLU A 121 6.85 9.64 -0.65
N LYS A 122 6.99 10.05 0.60
CA LYS A 122 8.29 10.00 1.30
C LYS A 122 8.71 8.57 1.65
N VAL A 123 7.76 7.66 1.81
CA VAL A 123 8.01 6.32 2.37
C VAL A 123 7.71 5.17 1.42
N ILE A 124 6.90 5.39 0.38
CA ILE A 124 6.57 4.40 -0.65
C ILE A 124 6.66 5.01 -2.05
N ASP A 125 6.74 4.16 -3.07
CA ASP A 125 6.59 4.54 -4.47
C ASP A 125 5.21 4.10 -4.99
N PHE A 126 4.66 4.88 -5.94
CA PHE A 126 3.32 4.67 -6.48
C PHE A 126 3.38 4.26 -7.95
N SER A 127 2.57 3.29 -8.33
CA SER A 127 2.32 2.98 -9.74
C SER A 127 1.54 4.09 -10.42
N GLN A 128 1.38 4.00 -11.75
CA GLN A 128 0.31 4.72 -12.41
C GLN A 128 -1.05 4.34 -11.76
N PRO A 129 -2.06 5.23 -11.80
CA PRO A 129 -3.36 4.94 -11.21
C PRO A 129 -4.03 3.76 -11.92
N TYR A 130 -4.84 2.95 -11.21
CA TYR A 130 -5.53 1.81 -11.80
C TYR A 130 -7.05 1.86 -11.62
N ALA A 131 -7.56 2.66 -10.67
CA ALA A 131 -8.99 2.88 -10.46
C ALA A 131 -9.30 4.36 -10.23
N PRO A 132 -10.45 4.86 -10.70
CA PRO A 132 -10.93 6.18 -10.32
C PRO A 132 -11.34 6.15 -8.85
N TYR A 133 -10.97 7.19 -8.10
CA TYR A 133 -11.36 7.27 -6.70
C TYR A 133 -11.40 8.72 -6.23
N PHE A 134 -12.44 9.08 -5.51
CA PHE A 134 -12.50 10.33 -4.75
C PHE A 134 -13.25 10.10 -3.42
N LEU A 135 -12.90 10.89 -2.44
CA LEU A 135 -13.53 10.86 -1.12
C LEU A 135 -14.71 11.80 -1.06
N ALA A 136 -15.76 11.39 -0.38
CA ALA A 136 -16.91 12.23 -0.12
C ALA A 136 -17.48 12.03 1.28
N VAL A 137 -18.12 13.07 1.78
CA VAL A 137 -18.97 13.01 2.95
C VAL A 137 -20.34 12.52 2.52
N PHE A 138 -20.86 11.53 3.24
CA PHE A 138 -22.22 10.99 3.09
C PHE A 138 -23.02 11.20 4.35
N GLY A 139 -24.29 11.44 4.21
CA GLY A 139 -25.21 11.61 5.32
C GLY A 139 -26.67 11.50 4.92
N PRO A 140 -27.60 11.41 5.87
CA PRO A 140 -29.04 11.38 5.59
C PRO A 140 -29.48 12.57 4.72
N LYS A 141 -30.34 12.34 3.75
CA LYS A 141 -30.88 13.38 2.87
C LYS A 141 -31.42 14.60 3.62
N LYS A 142 -32.06 14.38 4.75
CA LYS A 142 -32.64 15.43 5.60
C LYS A 142 -31.61 16.30 6.31
N LEU A 143 -30.36 15.85 6.43
CA LEU A 143 -29.29 16.58 7.12
C LEU A 143 -28.62 17.55 6.13
N ALA A 144 -28.78 18.85 6.38
CA ALA A 144 -28.18 19.89 5.54
C ALA A 144 -26.67 20.01 5.85
N VAL A 145 -25.83 19.51 4.94
CA VAL A 145 -24.37 19.62 4.97
C VAL A 145 -23.89 19.83 3.54
N LYS A 146 -23.21 20.93 3.26
CA LYS A 146 -22.78 21.30 1.90
C LYS A 146 -21.26 21.53 1.78
N ASN A 147 -20.59 21.78 2.91
CA ASN A 147 -19.17 22.09 2.96
C ASN A 147 -18.57 21.73 4.33
N ALA A 148 -17.27 21.92 4.49
CA ALA A 148 -16.53 21.58 5.71
C ALA A 148 -17.05 22.33 6.96
N GLY A 149 -17.50 23.58 6.84
CA GLY A 149 -18.04 24.36 7.96
C GLY A 149 -19.30 23.72 8.56
N ASP A 150 -20.11 23.07 7.73
CA ASP A 150 -21.34 22.41 8.16
C ASP A 150 -21.11 21.10 8.95
N LEU A 151 -19.85 20.66 9.05
CA LEU A 151 -19.44 19.54 9.90
C LEU A 151 -19.40 19.92 11.38
N ALA A 152 -19.50 21.22 11.73
CA ALA A 152 -19.56 21.69 13.12
C ALA A 152 -20.67 20.95 13.88
N ASP A 153 -20.35 20.49 15.09
CA ASP A 153 -21.25 19.77 16.00
C ASP A 153 -21.82 18.45 15.42
N LYS A 154 -21.21 17.90 14.37
CA LYS A 154 -21.61 16.64 13.79
C LYS A 154 -20.69 15.50 14.20
N SER A 155 -21.26 14.31 14.31
CA SER A 155 -20.50 13.07 14.49
C SER A 155 -20.26 12.42 13.13
N ILE A 156 -19.00 12.02 12.87
CA ILE A 156 -18.52 11.53 11.58
C ILE A 156 -17.79 10.22 11.81
N SER A 157 -18.10 9.15 11.08
CA SER A 157 -17.36 7.91 11.13
C SER A 157 -16.32 7.82 9.99
N VAL A 158 -15.17 7.27 10.33
CA VAL A 158 -14.07 6.94 9.41
C VAL A 158 -13.34 5.68 9.89
N ALA A 159 -12.70 4.96 9.00
CA ALA A 159 -11.71 3.98 9.38
C ALA A 159 -10.37 4.68 9.70
N ARG A 160 -9.76 4.31 10.81
CA ARG A 160 -8.52 4.91 11.32
C ARG A 160 -7.38 4.76 10.31
N GLY A 161 -6.55 5.80 10.17
CA GLY A 161 -5.35 5.78 9.33
C GLY A 161 -5.60 5.74 7.82
N THR A 162 -6.84 5.72 7.38
CA THR A 162 -7.20 5.80 5.96
C THR A 162 -7.08 7.22 5.41
N LEU A 163 -7.18 7.37 4.11
CA LEU A 163 -7.17 8.68 3.46
C LEU A 163 -8.40 9.51 3.87
N GLU A 164 -9.53 8.85 4.12
CA GLU A 164 -10.76 9.43 4.65
C GLU A 164 -10.53 10.12 6.00
N ASP A 165 -9.90 9.39 6.94
CA ASP A 165 -9.57 9.91 8.26
C ASP A 165 -8.63 11.12 8.17
N LEU A 166 -7.53 10.97 7.41
CA LEU A 166 -6.56 12.05 7.23
C LEU A 166 -7.18 13.30 6.58
N SER A 167 -8.04 13.10 5.58
CA SER A 167 -8.66 14.20 4.84
C SER A 167 -9.71 14.94 5.68
N VAL A 168 -10.63 14.23 6.35
CA VAL A 168 -11.64 14.89 7.16
C VAL A 168 -11.05 15.53 8.41
N THR A 169 -10.05 14.92 9.03
CA THR A 169 -9.34 15.49 10.17
C THR A 169 -8.72 16.85 9.86
N LYS A 170 -8.21 17.02 8.66
CA LYS A 170 -7.56 18.26 8.20
C LYS A 170 -8.54 19.43 8.05
N ILE A 171 -9.81 19.15 7.76
CA ILE A 171 -10.80 20.20 7.42
C ILE A 171 -11.93 20.34 8.42
N ALA A 172 -12.13 19.37 9.31
CA ALA A 172 -13.24 19.37 10.24
C ALA A 172 -13.08 20.50 11.27
N PRO A 173 -14.16 21.25 11.57
CA PRO A 173 -14.15 22.22 12.66
C PRO A 173 -13.85 21.56 14.02
N PRO A 174 -13.27 22.30 14.98
CA PRO A 174 -12.96 21.74 16.31
C PRO A 174 -14.15 21.15 17.07
N SER A 175 -15.37 21.61 16.79
CA SER A 175 -16.60 21.07 17.40
C SER A 175 -17.11 19.79 16.75
N ALA A 176 -16.57 19.38 15.60
CA ALA A 176 -16.90 18.11 14.97
C ALA A 176 -16.32 16.93 15.76
N THR A 177 -17.08 15.85 15.88
CA THR A 177 -16.63 14.62 16.56
C THR A 177 -16.30 13.55 15.53
N ILE A 178 -15.01 13.28 15.30
CA ILE A 178 -14.57 12.22 14.39
C ILE A 178 -14.43 10.92 15.20
N LYS A 179 -15.33 9.95 14.93
CA LYS A 179 -15.27 8.60 15.49
C LYS A 179 -14.50 7.69 14.58
N ARG A 180 -13.36 7.20 15.05
CA ARG A 180 -12.44 6.33 14.32
C ARG A 180 -12.69 4.88 14.68
N PHE A 181 -12.92 4.07 13.67
CA PHE A 181 -13.10 2.61 13.77
C PHE A 181 -11.84 1.90 13.26
N ASP A 182 -11.62 0.68 13.70
CA ASP A 182 -10.42 -0.07 13.34
C ASP A 182 -10.43 -0.52 11.88
N ASP A 183 -11.62 -0.66 11.29
CA ASP A 183 -11.82 -1.08 9.92
C ASP A 183 -12.97 -0.29 9.23
N PRO A 184 -13.03 -0.30 7.86
CA PRO A 184 -14.08 0.36 7.11
C PRO A 184 -15.48 -0.15 7.41
N ASN A 185 -15.65 -1.45 7.63
CA ASN A 185 -16.96 -2.04 7.89
C ASN A 185 -17.55 -1.54 9.21
N GLY A 186 -16.73 -1.40 10.25
CA GLY A 186 -17.12 -0.81 11.53
C GLY A 186 -17.58 0.63 11.37
N ALA A 187 -16.86 1.45 10.59
CA ALA A 187 -17.23 2.85 10.32
C ALA A 187 -18.56 2.95 9.55
N ILE A 188 -18.74 2.12 8.52
CA ILE A 188 -19.98 2.06 7.73
C ILE A 188 -21.15 1.58 8.59
N SER A 189 -20.97 0.52 9.37
CA SER A 189 -21.99 -0.06 10.23
C SER A 189 -22.47 0.94 11.30
N ALA A 190 -21.56 1.71 11.89
CA ALA A 190 -21.90 2.76 12.85
C ALA A 190 -22.78 3.86 12.24
N PHE A 191 -22.49 4.25 11.00
CA PHE A 191 -23.34 5.20 10.25
C PHE A 191 -24.71 4.62 9.96
N LEU A 192 -24.77 3.39 9.41
CA LEU A 192 -26.03 2.73 9.07
C LEU A 192 -26.91 2.46 10.29
N ALA A 193 -26.31 2.21 11.44
CA ALA A 193 -27.00 2.05 12.73
C ALA A 193 -27.41 3.39 13.38
N GLY A 194 -27.11 4.54 12.76
CA GLY A 194 -27.41 5.86 13.31
C GLY A 194 -26.59 6.26 14.54
N GLN A 195 -25.47 5.58 14.81
CA GLN A 195 -24.56 5.92 15.91
C GLN A 195 -23.73 7.18 15.64
N VAL A 196 -23.66 7.57 14.37
CA VAL A 196 -23.05 8.81 13.86
C VAL A 196 -23.95 9.41 12.79
N GLN A 197 -23.81 10.72 12.57
CA GLN A 197 -24.63 11.47 11.63
C GLN A 197 -24.10 11.43 10.19
N LEU A 198 -22.79 11.31 10.03
CA LEU A 198 -22.09 11.36 8.76
C LEU A 198 -21.07 10.23 8.67
N MET A 199 -20.71 9.84 7.45
CA MET A 199 -19.55 9.01 7.19
C MET A 199 -18.71 9.62 6.07
N VAL A 200 -17.41 9.32 6.06
CA VAL A 200 -16.53 9.63 4.94
C VAL A 200 -16.04 8.31 4.37
N VAL A 201 -16.30 8.12 3.09
CA VAL A 201 -15.90 6.93 2.32
C VAL A 201 -15.62 7.32 0.87
N GLY A 202 -15.02 6.41 0.11
CA GLY A 202 -14.90 6.55 -1.34
C GLY A 202 -16.27 6.61 -2.02
N ASN A 203 -16.33 7.30 -3.15
CA ASN A 203 -17.56 7.47 -3.94
C ASN A 203 -18.23 6.15 -4.31
N ASP A 204 -17.48 5.15 -4.75
CA ASP A 204 -18.01 3.85 -5.20
C ASP A 204 -18.49 2.99 -4.03
N VAL A 205 -17.81 3.09 -2.87
CA VAL A 205 -18.26 2.49 -1.61
C VAL A 205 -19.57 3.13 -1.17
N GLY A 206 -19.63 4.47 -1.18
CA GLY A 206 -20.86 5.22 -0.91
C GLY A 206 -22.01 4.80 -1.83
N ALA A 207 -21.78 4.71 -3.13
CA ALA A 207 -22.78 4.25 -4.11
C ALA A 207 -23.26 2.83 -3.81
N THR A 208 -22.36 1.92 -3.43
CA THR A 208 -22.70 0.55 -3.04
C THR A 208 -23.59 0.51 -1.79
N ILE A 209 -23.32 1.38 -0.81
CA ILE A 209 -24.12 1.51 0.42
C ILE A 209 -25.51 2.07 0.08
N LEU A 210 -25.58 3.13 -0.71
CA LEU A 210 -26.83 3.74 -1.16
C LEU A 210 -27.79 2.71 -1.79
N ALA A 211 -27.23 1.82 -2.59
CA ALA A 211 -28.01 0.78 -3.26
C ALA A 211 -28.61 -0.28 -2.31
N ARG A 212 -28.07 -0.43 -1.09
CA ARG A 212 -28.45 -1.48 -0.13
C ARG A 212 -29.34 -0.98 1.02
N HIS A 213 -29.33 0.31 1.33
CA HIS A 213 -29.92 0.84 2.57
C HIS A 213 -30.81 2.06 2.34
N PRO A 214 -31.96 1.89 1.66
CA PRO A 214 -32.86 3.00 1.37
C PRO A 214 -33.49 3.64 2.61
N ALA A 215 -33.53 2.94 3.75
CA ALA A 215 -34.20 3.44 4.96
C ALA A 215 -33.56 4.69 5.60
N ILE A 216 -32.23 4.84 5.49
CA ILE A 216 -31.50 6.04 5.95
C ILE A 216 -31.54 7.14 4.90
N GLU A 217 -31.87 6.78 3.66
CA GLU A 217 -31.79 7.66 2.48
C GLU A 217 -30.46 8.47 2.46
N PRO A 218 -29.30 7.79 2.53
CA PRO A 218 -28.04 8.50 2.52
C PRO A 218 -27.82 9.13 1.15
N GLU A 219 -27.16 10.27 1.12
CA GLU A 219 -26.72 10.92 -0.12
C GLU A 219 -25.31 11.45 0.05
N GLN A 220 -24.62 11.64 -1.06
CA GLN A 220 -23.36 12.37 -1.07
C GLN A 220 -23.62 13.85 -0.73
N LYS A 221 -22.93 14.38 0.26
CA LYS A 221 -23.06 15.76 0.70
C LYS A 221 -22.10 16.68 -0.07
N PHE A 222 -20.82 16.37 -0.02
CA PHE A 222 -19.81 17.07 -0.82
C PHE A 222 -18.57 16.19 -0.99
N ALA A 223 -17.79 16.44 -2.05
CA ALA A 223 -16.52 15.78 -2.29
C ALA A 223 -15.41 16.43 -1.45
N LEU A 224 -14.51 15.62 -0.91
CA LEU A 224 -13.40 16.05 -0.06
C LEU A 224 -12.10 16.16 -0.83
N PHE A 225 -11.73 15.09 -1.49
CA PHE A 225 -10.42 14.92 -2.10
C PHE A 225 -10.51 13.91 -3.24
N SER A 226 -9.83 14.19 -4.32
CA SER A 226 -9.70 13.25 -5.45
C SER A 226 -8.27 12.72 -5.50
N SER A 227 -8.14 11.43 -5.39
CA SER A 227 -6.89 10.71 -5.58
C SER A 227 -7.23 9.34 -6.16
N PRO A 228 -6.97 9.11 -7.44
CA PRO A 228 -7.10 7.77 -8.00
C PRO A 228 -6.35 6.75 -7.15
N ASP A 229 -6.76 5.49 -7.22
CA ASP A 229 -6.08 4.41 -6.55
C ASP A 229 -4.84 3.95 -7.31
N HIS A 230 -3.77 3.77 -6.57
CA HIS A 230 -2.47 3.31 -7.04
C HIS A 230 -2.07 2.01 -6.33
N VAL A 231 -1.16 1.27 -6.93
CA VAL A 231 -0.39 0.25 -6.24
C VAL A 231 0.78 0.93 -5.53
N GLY A 232 0.91 0.71 -4.23
CA GLY A 232 2.06 1.17 -3.44
C GLY A 232 3.10 0.06 -3.30
N VAL A 233 4.37 0.37 -3.53
CA VAL A 233 5.51 -0.52 -3.29
C VAL A 233 6.52 0.15 -2.38
N ASN A 234 7.41 -0.61 -1.74
CA ASN A 234 8.50 -0.03 -0.97
C ASN A 234 9.39 0.86 -1.83
N LYS A 235 10.05 1.83 -1.19
CA LYS A 235 11.11 2.61 -1.85
C LYS A 235 12.22 1.69 -2.34
N ASN A 236 12.84 2.09 -3.45
CA ASN A 236 13.96 1.38 -4.06
C ASN A 236 13.62 0.02 -4.66
N GLU A 237 12.35 -0.16 -5.09
CA GLU A 237 11.87 -1.33 -5.82
C GLU A 237 11.48 -0.98 -7.28
N PRO A 238 12.39 -0.34 -8.07
CA PRO A 238 12.03 0.22 -9.38
C PRO A 238 11.66 -0.86 -10.41
N ARG A 239 12.20 -2.07 -10.27
CA ARG A 239 11.91 -3.18 -11.19
C ARG A 239 10.51 -3.75 -10.95
N LEU A 240 10.13 -3.93 -9.67
CA LEU A 240 8.79 -4.34 -9.28
C LEU A 240 7.77 -3.28 -9.72
N LEU A 241 8.01 -2.00 -9.40
CA LEU A 241 7.15 -0.90 -9.79
C LEU A 241 6.93 -0.84 -11.30
N LYS A 242 8.03 -0.91 -12.07
CA LYS A 242 7.95 -0.93 -13.54
C LYS A 242 7.11 -2.11 -14.05
N LYS A 243 7.27 -3.28 -13.47
CA LYS A 243 6.49 -4.46 -13.88
C LYS A 243 4.99 -4.30 -13.59
N VAL A 244 4.65 -3.67 -12.46
CA VAL A 244 3.27 -3.31 -12.11
C VAL A 244 2.71 -2.29 -13.12
N ASP A 245 3.46 -1.23 -13.42
CA ASP A 245 3.06 -0.21 -14.39
C ASP A 245 2.85 -0.79 -15.80
N ASP A 246 3.79 -1.60 -16.27
CA ASP A 246 3.67 -2.29 -17.57
C ASP A 246 2.41 -3.18 -17.61
N THR A 247 2.08 -3.83 -16.49
CA THR A 247 0.89 -4.68 -16.35
C THR A 247 -0.39 -3.86 -16.43
N ILE A 248 -0.47 -2.75 -15.70
CA ILE A 248 -1.64 -1.85 -15.73
C ILE A 248 -1.80 -1.25 -17.13
N ALA A 249 -0.71 -0.76 -17.74
CA ALA A 249 -0.74 -0.17 -19.07
C ALA A 249 -1.22 -1.18 -20.13
N GLN A 250 -0.72 -2.41 -20.09
CA GLN A 250 -1.14 -3.48 -21.00
C GLN A 250 -2.62 -3.81 -20.81
N ALA A 251 -3.07 -3.96 -19.56
CA ALA A 251 -4.46 -4.29 -19.24
C ALA A 251 -5.45 -3.15 -19.60
N ARG A 252 -5.01 -1.90 -19.61
CA ARG A 252 -5.78 -0.79 -20.18
C ARG A 252 -5.89 -0.91 -21.69
N LYS A 253 -4.77 -1.19 -22.35
CA LYS A 253 -4.69 -1.29 -23.82
C LYS A 253 -5.53 -2.43 -24.37
N ASP A 254 -5.54 -3.58 -23.73
CA ASP A 254 -6.30 -4.76 -24.17
C ASP A 254 -7.74 -4.81 -23.66
N GLY A 255 -8.14 -3.84 -22.82
CA GLY A 255 -9.51 -3.72 -22.30
C GLY A 255 -9.75 -4.47 -21.00
N THR A 256 -8.81 -5.26 -20.48
CA THR A 256 -8.97 -6.03 -19.24
C THR A 256 -9.35 -5.14 -18.05
N MET A 257 -8.66 -3.99 -17.89
CA MET A 257 -9.01 -3.03 -16.81
C MET A 257 -10.43 -2.47 -16.96
N ASN A 258 -10.87 -2.23 -18.18
CA ASN A 258 -12.23 -1.75 -18.44
C ASN A 258 -13.29 -2.80 -18.08
N GLU A 259 -13.02 -4.08 -18.33
CA GLU A 259 -13.93 -5.17 -17.90
C GLU A 259 -13.98 -5.31 -16.38
N ILE A 260 -12.85 -5.19 -15.69
CA ILE A 260 -12.80 -5.16 -14.22
C ILE A 260 -13.62 -3.98 -13.69
N SER A 261 -13.47 -2.78 -14.28
CA SER A 261 -14.21 -1.57 -13.90
C SER A 261 -15.72 -1.76 -14.08
N LYS A 262 -16.16 -2.23 -15.23
CA LYS A 262 -17.59 -2.51 -15.49
C LYS A 262 -18.16 -3.55 -14.52
N LYS A 263 -17.40 -4.60 -14.21
CA LYS A 263 -17.82 -5.66 -13.28
C LYS A 263 -18.10 -5.13 -11.88
N TRP A 264 -17.20 -4.31 -11.35
CA TRP A 264 -17.24 -3.91 -9.95
C TRP A 264 -17.78 -2.51 -9.73
N LEU A 265 -17.34 -1.52 -10.54
CA LEU A 265 -17.75 -0.11 -10.41
C LEU A 265 -18.98 0.23 -11.27
N ARG A 266 -19.47 -0.72 -12.08
CA ARG A 266 -20.64 -0.54 -12.95
C ARG A 266 -20.47 0.56 -14.02
N ALA A 267 -19.25 0.98 -14.25
CA ALA A 267 -18.89 2.02 -15.19
C ALA A 267 -17.63 1.66 -15.98
N PRO A 268 -17.46 2.15 -17.20
CA PRO A 268 -16.17 2.01 -17.90
C PRO A 268 -15.08 2.81 -17.18
N LEU A 269 -13.85 2.36 -17.33
CA LEU A 269 -12.69 3.09 -16.83
C LEU A 269 -12.60 4.47 -17.53
N PRO A 270 -12.42 5.58 -16.79
CA PRO A 270 -12.22 6.89 -17.41
C PRO A 270 -11.01 6.90 -18.34
N LYS A 271 -11.09 7.65 -19.44
CA LYS A 271 -10.00 7.70 -20.44
C LYS A 271 -8.77 8.47 -19.95
N ASP A 272 -8.99 9.36 -19.02
CA ASP A 272 -8.03 10.30 -18.44
C ASP A 272 -7.50 9.88 -17.06
N LEU A 273 -7.76 8.64 -16.68
CA LEU A 273 -7.26 8.07 -15.42
C LEU A 273 -5.76 7.82 -15.47
#